data_b637b358dca8d6c99fa81b0c2cdda2ca
#
_entry.id   b637b358dca8d6c99fa81b0c2cdda2ca
#
_cell.length_a   1.000
_cell.length_b   1.000
_cell.length_c   1.000
_cell.angle_alpha   90.00
_cell.angle_beta   90.00
_cell.angle_gamma   90.00
#
_symmetry.space_group_name_H-M   'P 1'
#
loop_
_entity.id
_entity.type
_entity.pdbx_description
1 polymer ?
#
loop_
_entity_poly.entity_id
_entity_poly.type
_entity_poly.pdbx_seq_one_letter_code
_entity_poly.pdbx_strand_id
1 'polypeptide(L)'
;MRAAVLHAVKDLRIEEVAVAPLGPREVEVRIEAGGICGSDLHYYYDGGFGTVRLREPMILGHEIAGTVEAVGGEVSRVRPGDRVAVNPSRACGRCRYCQAGQQQHCTDMLFYGSAMRFPHVQGGFRDVLVVEERQAVKLPAHVPAAQAAFAEPLSVCLHAAKRAGPLLGKRVLVTGSGPIGVLTVVAARAAGASEIVATDVVDGPLPTALKMGATGAINVMAEPERLKAEYGAEKGTFDVMFEASGNQHALTGAFDVVRPGGVIVQIGVGGNFTLPMNVLVAKEFDLRGSFRFHEEFDWAVAMIGSGSVDLSPLLTASIPVERAVEAFELAGDKSRAMKVQLAFA
;
A
#
# COMPACT_ATOMS: atom_id res chain seq x y z
N MET A 1 -13.32 24.21 0.92
CA MET A 1 -13.08 22.99 1.70
C MET A 1 -11.66 22.95 2.20
N ARG A 2 -11.38 22.32 3.36
CA ARG A 2 -10.03 22.15 3.89
C ARG A 2 -9.27 21.09 3.09
N ALA A 3 -7.97 21.30 2.94
CA ALA A 3 -7.04 20.30 2.35
C ALA A 3 -5.67 20.40 3.02
N ALA A 4 -4.98 19.26 3.12
CA ALA A 4 -3.59 19.18 3.57
C ALA A 4 -2.66 19.33 2.36
N VAL A 5 -2.06 20.50 2.20
CA VAL A 5 -1.26 20.92 1.05
C VAL A 5 0.22 20.93 1.43
N LEU A 6 1.04 20.14 0.75
CA LEU A 6 2.50 20.16 0.92
C LEU A 6 3.10 21.18 -0.07
N HIS A 7 3.76 22.21 0.46
CA HIS A 7 4.41 23.26 -0.34
C HIS A 7 5.88 22.97 -0.61
N ALA A 8 6.56 22.44 0.39
CA ALA A 8 7.98 22.05 0.36
C ALA A 8 8.27 21.00 1.43
N VAL A 9 9.50 20.55 1.52
CA VAL A 9 9.97 19.64 2.58
C VAL A 9 9.57 20.19 3.95
N LYS A 10 8.78 19.40 4.72
CA LYS A 10 8.23 19.73 6.05
C LYS A 10 7.32 20.97 6.10
N ASP A 11 6.87 21.48 4.96
CA ASP A 11 5.93 22.61 4.89
C ASP A 11 4.54 22.10 4.46
N LEU A 12 3.87 21.40 5.37
CA LEU A 12 2.51 20.89 5.22
C LEU A 12 1.54 21.85 5.89
N ARG A 13 0.56 22.36 5.13
CA ARG A 13 -0.39 23.37 5.60
C ARG A 13 -1.81 22.88 5.40
N ILE A 14 -2.72 23.28 6.30
CA ILE A 14 -4.16 23.14 6.09
C ILE A 14 -4.67 24.43 5.46
N GLU A 15 -5.22 24.31 4.25
CA GLU A 15 -5.65 25.44 3.44
C GLU A 15 -7.08 25.25 2.94
N GLU A 16 -7.72 26.38 2.67
CA GLU A 16 -9.01 26.42 1.96
C GLU A 16 -8.77 26.31 0.45
N VAL A 17 -9.35 25.28 -0.16
CA VAL A 17 -9.28 25.04 -1.61
C VAL A 17 -10.67 24.95 -2.21
N ALA A 18 -10.81 25.26 -3.50
CA ALA A 18 -12.07 25.13 -4.21
C ALA A 18 -12.47 23.66 -4.40
N VAL A 19 -13.76 23.37 -4.33
CA VAL A 19 -14.30 22.07 -4.74
C VAL A 19 -14.38 22.04 -6.27
N ALA A 20 -13.95 20.94 -6.89
CA ALA A 20 -14.12 20.77 -8.34
C ALA A 20 -15.62 20.66 -8.68
N PRO A 21 -16.09 21.21 -9.81
CA PRO A 21 -17.46 21.00 -10.23
C PRO A 21 -17.74 19.53 -10.52
N LEU A 22 -18.94 19.07 -10.14
CA LEU A 22 -19.37 17.70 -10.36
C LEU A 22 -19.79 17.48 -11.82
N GLY A 23 -19.12 16.59 -12.52
CA GLY A 23 -19.44 16.18 -13.87
C GLY A 23 -20.54 15.10 -13.94
N PRO A 24 -21.12 14.83 -15.14
CA PRO A 24 -22.26 13.91 -15.28
C PRO A 24 -21.95 12.46 -14.89
N ARG A 25 -20.68 12.01 -14.97
CA ARG A 25 -20.21 10.65 -14.62
C ARG A 25 -19.32 10.63 -13.39
N GLU A 26 -19.38 11.67 -12.58
CA GLU A 26 -18.53 11.83 -11.41
C GLU A 26 -19.36 11.71 -10.13
N VAL A 27 -18.62 11.40 -9.07
CA VAL A 27 -19.13 11.18 -7.72
C VAL A 27 -18.40 12.11 -6.79
N GLU A 28 -19.14 12.85 -6.00
CA GLU A 28 -18.60 13.67 -4.93
C GLU A 28 -18.56 12.82 -3.66
N VAL A 29 -17.36 12.63 -3.13
CA VAL A 29 -17.12 11.83 -1.93
C VAL A 29 -16.65 12.74 -0.81
N ARG A 30 -17.39 12.77 0.29
CA ARG A 30 -16.94 13.34 1.55
C ARG A 30 -15.95 12.36 2.17
N ILE A 31 -14.69 12.76 2.24
CA ILE A 31 -13.64 11.94 2.81
C ILE A 31 -13.79 11.90 4.34
N GLU A 32 -13.64 10.73 4.93
CA GLU A 32 -13.71 10.52 6.38
C GLU A 32 -12.40 9.98 6.95
N ALA A 33 -11.64 9.21 6.14
CA ALA A 33 -10.36 8.66 6.54
C ALA A 33 -9.36 8.69 5.38
N GLY A 34 -8.11 9.06 5.68
CA GLY A 34 -7.01 9.04 4.75
C GLY A 34 -5.75 8.47 5.37
N GLY A 35 -5.25 7.32 4.87
CA GLY A 35 -4.03 6.67 5.34
C GLY A 35 -2.79 7.40 4.85
N ILE A 36 -1.82 7.61 5.76
CA ILE A 36 -0.51 8.17 5.39
C ILE A 36 0.37 7.03 4.89
N CYS A 37 0.81 7.13 3.63
CA CYS A 37 1.69 6.17 2.96
C CYS A 37 3.16 6.55 3.11
N GLY A 38 4.06 5.58 2.94
CA GLY A 38 5.50 5.84 2.87
C GLY A 38 5.88 6.82 1.75
N SER A 39 5.15 6.83 0.63
CA SER A 39 5.38 7.80 -0.44
C SER A 39 4.97 9.23 -0.05
N ASP A 40 3.92 9.41 0.77
CA ASP A 40 3.56 10.72 1.32
C ASP A 40 4.67 11.22 2.26
N LEU A 41 5.25 10.32 3.07
CA LEU A 41 6.38 10.64 3.93
C LEU A 41 7.64 11.03 3.14
N HIS A 42 7.92 10.37 2.01
CA HIS A 42 9.01 10.77 1.13
C HIS A 42 8.80 12.16 0.52
N TYR A 43 7.59 12.52 0.14
CA TYR A 43 7.31 13.90 -0.26
C TYR A 43 7.52 14.87 0.89
N TYR A 44 7.04 14.54 2.09
CA TYR A 44 7.10 15.39 3.26
C TYR A 44 8.54 15.59 3.77
N TYR A 45 9.35 14.51 3.88
CA TYR A 45 10.70 14.59 4.42
C TYR A 45 11.78 14.89 3.39
N ASP A 46 11.63 14.38 2.16
CA ASP A 46 12.70 14.36 1.15
C ASP A 46 12.35 15.16 -0.11
N GLY A 47 11.12 15.69 -0.21
CA GLY A 47 10.61 16.37 -1.40
C GLY A 47 10.40 15.45 -2.59
N GLY A 48 10.43 14.11 -2.37
CA GLY A 48 10.21 13.10 -3.40
C GLY A 48 11.04 11.84 -3.21
N PHE A 49 10.99 10.92 -4.18
CA PHE A 49 11.74 9.66 -4.17
C PHE A 49 12.17 9.25 -5.59
N GLY A 50 13.28 8.53 -5.72
CA GLY A 50 13.87 8.18 -7.00
C GLY A 50 14.10 9.44 -7.86
N THR A 51 13.46 9.52 -9.03
CA THR A 51 13.49 10.68 -9.94
C THR A 51 12.27 11.60 -9.77
N VAL A 52 11.29 11.22 -8.97
CA VAL A 52 10.05 11.97 -8.74
C VAL A 52 10.31 13.08 -7.73
N ARG A 53 9.96 14.32 -8.07
CA ARG A 53 10.16 15.50 -7.21
C ARG A 53 8.90 16.34 -7.14
N LEU A 54 8.64 16.88 -5.94
CA LEU A 54 7.66 17.95 -5.74
C LEU A 54 8.17 19.22 -6.45
N ARG A 55 7.38 19.76 -7.38
CA ARG A 55 7.71 20.96 -8.20
C ARG A 55 6.70 22.09 -8.04
N GLU A 56 5.58 21.82 -7.44
CA GLU A 56 4.50 22.75 -7.12
C GLU A 56 3.77 22.25 -5.87
N PRO A 57 3.01 23.10 -5.15
CA PRO A 57 2.19 22.65 -4.03
C PRO A 57 1.25 21.52 -4.42
N MET A 58 1.16 20.49 -3.58
CA MET A 58 0.36 19.30 -3.86
C MET A 58 -0.42 18.86 -2.62
N ILE A 59 -1.71 18.60 -2.80
CA ILE A 59 -2.51 17.87 -1.83
C ILE A 59 -2.04 16.41 -1.86
N LEU A 60 -1.65 15.86 -0.70
CA LEU A 60 -1.21 14.49 -0.56
C LEU A 60 -2.40 13.52 -0.38
N GLY A 61 -2.10 12.23 -0.25
CA GLY A 61 -3.04 11.18 0.12
C GLY A 61 -3.67 10.44 -1.05
N HIS A 62 -3.64 9.11 -0.94
CA HIS A 62 -4.19 8.18 -1.93
C HIS A 62 -4.84 6.94 -1.30
N GLU A 63 -4.70 6.73 0.00
CA GLU A 63 -5.35 5.67 0.76
C GLU A 63 -6.60 6.25 1.45
N ILE A 64 -7.71 6.43 0.72
CA ILE A 64 -8.84 7.24 1.15
C ILE A 64 -10.19 6.52 1.06
N ALA A 65 -11.06 6.83 2.02
CA ALA A 65 -12.43 6.33 2.07
C ALA A 65 -13.37 7.38 2.67
N GLY A 66 -14.64 7.26 2.32
CA GLY A 66 -15.65 8.20 2.80
C GLY A 66 -17.06 7.80 2.40
N THR A 67 -17.95 8.78 2.36
CA THR A 67 -19.35 8.62 1.99
C THR A 67 -19.67 9.47 0.76
N VAL A 68 -20.43 8.92 -0.17
CA VAL A 68 -20.94 9.64 -1.35
C VAL A 68 -21.89 10.75 -0.89
N GLU A 69 -21.63 11.99 -1.28
CA GLU A 69 -22.50 13.13 -1.01
C GLU A 69 -23.41 13.46 -2.18
N ALA A 70 -22.83 13.48 -3.39
CA ALA A 70 -23.60 13.79 -4.61
C ALA A 70 -23.09 12.91 -5.77
N VAL A 71 -23.93 12.77 -6.78
CA VAL A 71 -23.62 12.01 -8.00
C VAL A 71 -24.08 12.76 -9.22
N GLY A 72 -23.32 12.69 -10.31
CA GLY A 72 -23.72 13.20 -11.62
C GLY A 72 -24.87 12.43 -12.23
N GLY A 73 -25.58 13.05 -13.17
CA GLY A 73 -26.82 12.48 -13.73
C GLY A 73 -26.67 11.18 -14.53
N GLU A 74 -25.46 10.78 -14.89
CA GLU A 74 -25.17 9.52 -15.60
C GLU A 74 -24.58 8.42 -14.68
N VAL A 75 -24.41 8.71 -13.38
CA VAL A 75 -23.90 7.74 -12.39
C VAL A 75 -25.00 6.71 -12.06
N SER A 76 -24.61 5.44 -12.00
CA SER A 76 -25.55 4.31 -11.76
C SER A 76 -25.09 3.32 -10.68
N ARG A 77 -23.78 3.30 -10.35
CA ARG A 77 -23.17 2.27 -9.48
C ARG A 77 -23.25 2.61 -7.99
N VAL A 78 -23.31 3.89 -7.67
CA VAL A 78 -23.38 4.41 -6.31
C VAL A 78 -24.41 5.51 -6.19
N ARG A 79 -24.83 5.83 -4.97
CA ARG A 79 -25.82 6.87 -4.65
C ARG A 79 -25.41 7.63 -3.38
N PRO A 80 -25.93 8.83 -3.14
CA PRO A 80 -25.71 9.54 -1.88
C PRO A 80 -25.98 8.67 -0.66
N GLY A 81 -25.10 8.71 0.32
CA GLY A 81 -25.10 7.89 1.52
C GLY A 81 -24.36 6.55 1.42
N ASP A 82 -23.93 6.13 0.24
CA ASP A 82 -23.13 4.90 0.10
C ASP A 82 -21.72 5.10 0.67
N ARG A 83 -21.23 4.11 1.45
CA ARG A 83 -19.83 4.01 1.89
C ARG A 83 -18.96 3.56 0.73
N VAL A 84 -17.84 4.25 0.49
CA VAL A 84 -16.91 3.92 -0.59
C VAL A 84 -15.46 3.98 -0.14
N ALA A 85 -14.63 3.07 -0.70
CA ALA A 85 -13.20 3.27 -0.81
C ALA A 85 -12.90 3.89 -2.17
N VAL A 86 -11.96 4.82 -2.23
CA VAL A 86 -11.62 5.50 -3.48
C VAL A 86 -10.37 4.89 -4.08
N ASN A 87 -10.50 4.29 -5.28
CA ASN A 87 -9.37 3.84 -6.06
C ASN A 87 -8.60 5.08 -6.59
N PRO A 88 -7.36 5.31 -6.16
CA PRO A 88 -6.61 6.49 -6.58
C PRO A 88 -6.15 6.43 -8.04
N SER A 89 -6.24 5.27 -8.69
CA SER A 89 -5.78 5.06 -10.05
C SER A 89 -6.85 5.44 -11.08
N ARG A 90 -6.47 6.27 -12.06
CA ARG A 90 -7.27 6.57 -13.23
C ARG A 90 -6.45 6.30 -14.48
N ALA A 91 -6.58 5.09 -15.01
CA ALA A 91 -5.91 4.66 -16.23
C ALA A 91 -6.65 5.18 -17.47
N CYS A 92 -5.92 5.47 -18.57
CA CYS A 92 -6.50 6.06 -19.78
C CYS A 92 -7.44 5.12 -20.57
N GLY A 93 -7.43 3.82 -20.30
CA GLY A 93 -8.27 2.80 -20.96
C GLY A 93 -7.88 2.45 -22.41
N ARG A 94 -7.00 3.23 -23.08
CA ARG A 94 -6.75 3.13 -24.53
C ARG A 94 -5.32 2.74 -24.92
N CYS A 95 -4.35 2.87 -24.03
CA CYS A 95 -2.97 2.48 -24.32
C CYS A 95 -2.82 0.95 -24.36
N ARG A 96 -1.72 0.47 -24.96
CA ARG A 96 -1.45 -0.97 -25.09
C ARG A 96 -1.53 -1.74 -23.78
N TYR A 97 -1.09 -1.14 -22.69
CA TYR A 97 -1.13 -1.78 -21.36
C TYR A 97 -2.56 -1.87 -20.82
N CYS A 98 -3.36 -0.82 -20.98
CA CYS A 98 -4.78 -0.87 -20.60
C CYS A 98 -5.56 -1.92 -21.40
N GLN A 99 -5.31 -2.00 -22.69
CA GLN A 99 -5.96 -3.00 -23.56
C GLN A 99 -5.49 -4.43 -23.26
N ALA A 100 -4.29 -4.60 -22.70
CA ALA A 100 -3.76 -5.89 -22.26
C ALA A 100 -4.15 -6.27 -20.82
N GLY A 101 -5.04 -5.50 -20.15
CA GLY A 101 -5.42 -5.75 -18.76
C GLY A 101 -4.34 -5.40 -17.71
N GLN A 102 -3.39 -4.55 -18.10
CA GLN A 102 -2.25 -4.13 -17.28
C GLN A 102 -2.32 -2.63 -16.95
N GLN A 103 -3.46 -2.18 -16.41
CA GLN A 103 -3.72 -0.77 -16.17
C GLN A 103 -2.73 -0.11 -15.23
N GLN A 104 -2.11 -0.85 -14.29
CA GLN A 104 -1.04 -0.35 -13.42
C GLN A 104 0.17 0.19 -14.20
N HIS A 105 0.37 -0.25 -15.46
CA HIS A 105 1.41 0.21 -16.37
C HIS A 105 0.91 1.23 -17.39
N CYS A 106 -0.26 1.82 -17.17
CA CYS A 106 -0.82 2.81 -18.09
C CYS A 106 0.17 3.94 -18.37
N THR A 107 0.38 4.27 -19.66
CA THR A 107 1.32 5.34 -20.06
C THR A 107 0.79 6.74 -19.77
N ASP A 108 -0.50 6.86 -19.47
CA ASP A 108 -1.19 8.11 -19.16
C ASP A 108 -1.98 7.97 -17.84
N MET A 109 -1.32 7.41 -16.82
CA MET A 109 -1.90 7.19 -15.49
C MET A 109 -2.06 8.51 -14.74
N LEU A 110 -3.26 8.77 -14.21
CA LEU A 110 -3.48 9.73 -13.14
C LEU A 110 -3.62 8.93 -11.82
N PHE A 111 -2.81 9.32 -10.84
CA PHE A 111 -2.83 8.69 -9.52
C PHE A 111 -2.86 9.77 -8.45
N TYR A 112 -3.89 9.79 -7.64
CA TYR A 112 -4.07 10.83 -6.62
C TYR A 112 -2.86 10.94 -5.68
N GLY A 113 -2.51 12.18 -5.30
CA GLY A 113 -1.38 12.45 -4.41
C GLY A 113 -0.01 12.10 -5.00
N SER A 114 0.15 12.18 -6.33
CA SER A 114 1.39 11.78 -7.00
C SER A 114 2.03 12.89 -7.81
N ALA A 115 3.32 13.14 -7.55
CA ALA A 115 4.16 14.05 -8.31
C ALA A 115 4.85 13.40 -9.53
N MET A 116 4.46 12.19 -9.93
CA MET A 116 5.03 11.51 -11.11
C MET A 116 4.70 12.25 -12.42
N ARG A 117 3.61 13.01 -12.45
CA ARG A 117 3.23 13.89 -13.57
C ARG A 117 3.43 15.35 -13.20
N PHE A 118 3.47 16.19 -14.24
CA PHE A 118 3.40 17.64 -14.10
C PHE A 118 2.37 18.21 -15.10
N PRO A 119 1.41 19.05 -14.66
CA PRO A 119 1.11 19.39 -13.26
C PRO A 119 0.85 18.16 -12.39
N HIS A 120 1.10 18.27 -11.06
CA HIS A 120 0.90 17.17 -10.12
C HIS A 120 -0.56 16.77 -9.99
N VAL A 121 -0.81 15.48 -9.71
CA VAL A 121 -2.16 14.98 -9.48
C VAL A 121 -2.49 15.17 -8.00
N GLN A 122 -3.42 16.08 -7.74
CA GLN A 122 -3.84 16.43 -6.37
C GLN A 122 -4.46 15.23 -5.66
N GLY A 123 -4.09 15.00 -4.40
CA GLY A 123 -4.51 13.84 -3.60
C GLY A 123 -5.84 14.03 -2.85
N GLY A 124 -6.14 13.06 -2.01
CA GLY A 124 -7.41 12.94 -1.30
C GLY A 124 -7.38 13.43 0.16
N PHE A 125 -6.29 14.00 0.66
CA PHE A 125 -6.30 14.60 2.00
C PHE A 125 -7.01 15.94 1.99
N ARG A 126 -8.33 15.88 1.76
CA ARG A 126 -9.25 17.03 1.70
C ARG A 126 -10.65 16.60 2.16
N ASP A 127 -11.51 17.57 2.53
CA ASP A 127 -12.86 17.25 2.99
C ASP A 127 -13.70 16.56 1.91
N VAL A 128 -13.59 17.00 0.66
CA VAL A 128 -14.40 16.51 -0.47
C VAL A 128 -13.51 16.23 -1.68
N LEU A 129 -13.74 15.08 -2.31
CA LEU A 129 -13.05 14.68 -3.55
C LEU A 129 -14.07 14.28 -4.62
N VAL A 130 -13.97 14.90 -5.79
CA VAL A 130 -14.74 14.51 -6.98
C VAL A 130 -13.92 13.46 -7.75
N VAL A 131 -14.53 12.30 -8.02
CA VAL A 131 -13.89 11.15 -8.66
C VAL A 131 -14.76 10.59 -9.78
N GLU A 132 -14.18 9.89 -10.75
CA GLU A 132 -14.98 9.13 -11.71
C GLU A 132 -15.74 8.01 -10.99
N GLU A 133 -16.96 7.68 -11.44
CA GLU A 133 -17.81 6.66 -10.85
C GLU A 133 -17.08 5.34 -10.56
N ARG A 134 -16.21 4.90 -11.48
CA ARG A 134 -15.45 3.65 -11.35
C ARG A 134 -14.40 3.66 -10.23
N GLN A 135 -14.02 4.85 -9.75
CA GLN A 135 -13.07 5.00 -8.64
C GLN A 135 -13.75 4.90 -7.27
N ALA A 136 -15.06 5.16 -7.19
CA ALA A 136 -15.85 5.04 -5.97
C ALA A 136 -16.35 3.59 -5.81
N VAL A 137 -15.58 2.73 -5.11
CA VAL A 137 -15.91 1.32 -4.93
C VAL A 137 -16.67 1.13 -3.63
N LYS A 138 -17.93 0.65 -3.77
CA LYS A 138 -18.89 0.55 -2.67
C LYS A 138 -18.52 -0.54 -1.66
N LEU A 139 -18.69 -0.22 -0.36
CA LEU A 139 -18.63 -1.15 0.76
C LEU A 139 -19.98 -1.20 1.50
N PRO A 140 -20.22 -2.26 2.30
CA PRO A 140 -21.32 -2.28 3.25
C PRO A 140 -21.25 -1.10 4.24
N ALA A 141 -22.41 -0.52 4.58
CA ALA A 141 -22.50 0.68 5.42
C ALA A 141 -21.91 0.49 6.83
N HIS A 142 -21.84 -0.74 7.33
CA HIS A 142 -21.27 -1.04 8.64
C HIS A 142 -19.73 -0.98 8.68
N VAL A 143 -19.06 -0.96 7.52
CA VAL A 143 -17.59 -0.88 7.47
C VAL A 143 -17.13 0.53 7.81
N PRO A 144 -16.31 0.73 8.87
CA PRO A 144 -15.76 2.04 9.18
C PRO A 144 -14.89 2.59 8.04
N ALA A 145 -14.92 3.91 7.80
CA ALA A 145 -14.07 4.52 6.78
C ALA A 145 -12.57 4.26 7.05
N ALA A 146 -12.17 4.23 8.30
CA ALA A 146 -10.80 3.90 8.70
C ALA A 146 -10.35 2.51 8.22
N GLN A 147 -11.26 1.52 8.20
CA GLN A 147 -10.99 0.20 7.62
C GLN A 147 -11.02 0.24 6.09
N ALA A 148 -12.00 0.94 5.51
CA ALA A 148 -12.14 1.05 4.06
C ALA A 148 -10.92 1.71 3.41
N ALA A 149 -10.25 2.65 4.08
CA ALA A 149 -9.03 3.31 3.60
C ALA A 149 -7.84 2.34 3.42
N PHE A 150 -7.85 1.18 4.07
CA PHE A 150 -6.84 0.14 3.83
C PHE A 150 -7.01 -0.59 2.48
N ALA A 151 -8.08 -0.34 1.73
CA ALA A 151 -8.30 -1.01 0.44
C ALA A 151 -7.14 -0.75 -0.53
N GLU A 152 -6.58 0.46 -0.54
CA GLU A 152 -5.44 0.80 -1.40
C GLU A 152 -4.20 -0.01 -1.03
N PRO A 153 -3.61 0.10 0.18
CA PRO A 153 -2.38 -0.62 0.49
C PRO A 153 -2.56 -2.15 0.53
N LEU A 154 -3.75 -2.65 0.86
CA LEU A 154 -4.04 -4.09 0.73
C LEU A 154 -4.01 -4.53 -0.73
N SER A 155 -4.51 -3.70 -1.68
CA SER A 155 -4.47 -4.00 -3.11
C SER A 155 -3.04 -4.17 -3.63
N VAL A 156 -2.10 -3.34 -3.15
CA VAL A 156 -0.65 -3.46 -3.48
C VAL A 156 -0.13 -4.84 -3.05
N CYS A 157 -0.51 -5.30 -1.86
CA CYS A 157 -0.06 -6.58 -1.32
C CYS A 157 -0.75 -7.79 -2.02
N LEU A 158 -2.03 -7.66 -2.39
CA LEU A 158 -2.74 -8.66 -3.19
C LEU A 158 -2.14 -8.76 -4.59
N HIS A 159 -1.75 -7.64 -5.21
CA HIS A 159 -1.04 -7.64 -6.48
C HIS A 159 0.32 -8.35 -6.36
N ALA A 160 1.07 -8.10 -5.28
CA ALA A 160 2.31 -8.81 -5.02
C ALA A 160 2.08 -10.33 -4.86
N ALA A 161 1.03 -10.75 -4.14
CA ALA A 161 0.66 -12.16 -4.02
C ALA A 161 0.32 -12.78 -5.38
N LYS A 162 -0.45 -12.06 -6.23
CA LYS A 162 -0.72 -12.48 -7.62
C LYS A 162 0.57 -12.59 -8.44
N ARG A 163 1.50 -11.66 -8.27
CA ARG A 163 2.81 -11.70 -8.92
C ARG A 163 3.65 -12.90 -8.50
N ALA A 164 3.51 -13.36 -7.27
CA ALA A 164 4.19 -14.58 -6.78
C ALA A 164 3.67 -15.86 -7.46
N GLY A 165 2.43 -15.87 -7.90
CA GLY A 165 1.74 -17.05 -8.40
C GLY A 165 0.99 -17.82 -7.29
N PRO A 166 0.60 -19.07 -7.47
CA PRO A 166 -0.16 -19.83 -6.48
C PRO A 166 0.57 -19.97 -5.14
N LEU A 167 -0.08 -19.56 -4.05
CA LEU A 167 0.47 -19.62 -2.69
C LEU A 167 -0.11 -20.75 -1.85
N LEU A 168 -1.14 -21.47 -2.32
CA LEU A 168 -1.74 -22.56 -1.58
C LEU A 168 -0.70 -23.62 -1.19
N GLY A 169 -0.57 -23.86 0.11
CA GLY A 169 0.38 -24.82 0.68
C GLY A 169 1.85 -24.38 0.67
N LYS A 170 2.16 -23.18 0.22
CA LYS A 170 3.53 -22.65 0.13
C LYS A 170 4.05 -22.14 1.47
N ARG A 171 5.38 -22.24 1.64
CA ARG A 171 6.13 -21.60 2.73
C ARG A 171 6.62 -20.23 2.25
N VAL A 172 6.24 -19.18 2.97
CA VAL A 172 6.43 -17.79 2.58
C VAL A 172 7.30 -17.07 3.60
N LEU A 173 8.28 -16.32 3.12
CA LEU A 173 9.06 -15.36 3.89
C LEU A 173 8.63 -13.94 3.51
N VAL A 174 8.38 -13.10 4.51
CA VAL A 174 8.15 -11.65 4.32
C VAL A 174 9.24 -10.89 5.05
N THR A 175 10.08 -10.15 4.32
CA THR A 175 11.13 -9.31 4.91
C THR A 175 10.68 -7.85 4.99
N GLY A 176 10.80 -7.28 6.20
CA GLY A 176 10.21 -6.00 6.55
C GLY A 176 8.75 -6.17 7.01
N SER A 177 8.49 -5.84 8.28
CA SER A 177 7.18 -5.96 8.93
C SER A 177 6.49 -4.61 9.15
N GLY A 178 6.81 -3.60 8.34
CA GLY A 178 6.03 -2.36 8.26
C GLY A 178 4.63 -2.60 7.67
N PRO A 179 3.82 -1.55 7.44
CA PRO A 179 2.44 -1.69 6.97
C PRO A 179 2.28 -2.60 5.75
N ILE A 180 3.14 -2.43 4.74
CA ILE A 180 3.11 -3.26 3.51
C ILE A 180 3.52 -4.70 3.81
N GLY A 181 4.54 -4.94 4.65
CA GLY A 181 4.93 -6.29 5.02
C GLY A 181 3.83 -7.04 5.76
N VAL A 182 3.19 -6.40 6.75
CA VAL A 182 2.08 -7.01 7.49
C VAL A 182 0.85 -7.24 6.59
N LEU A 183 0.52 -6.30 5.70
CA LEU A 183 -0.55 -6.52 4.71
C LEU A 183 -0.19 -7.61 3.69
N THR A 184 1.11 -7.82 3.41
CA THR A 184 1.57 -8.95 2.58
C THR A 184 1.39 -10.29 3.32
N VAL A 185 1.60 -10.33 4.65
CA VAL A 185 1.24 -11.49 5.49
C VAL A 185 -0.25 -11.81 5.35
N VAL A 186 -1.13 -10.79 5.45
CA VAL A 186 -2.58 -10.95 5.26
C VAL A 186 -2.90 -11.52 3.87
N ALA A 187 -2.30 -10.96 2.82
CA ALA A 187 -2.52 -11.40 1.44
C ALA A 187 -2.03 -12.84 1.22
N ALA A 188 -0.84 -13.20 1.74
CA ALA A 188 -0.30 -14.56 1.65
C ALA A 188 -1.17 -15.56 2.42
N ARG A 189 -1.67 -15.20 3.60
CA ARG A 189 -2.59 -16.02 4.39
C ARG A 189 -3.88 -16.28 3.64
N ALA A 190 -4.50 -15.23 3.10
CA ALA A 190 -5.73 -15.31 2.31
C ALA A 190 -5.54 -16.16 1.04
N ALA A 191 -4.34 -16.14 0.45
CA ALA A 191 -3.99 -16.96 -0.71
C ALA A 191 -3.63 -18.41 -0.36
N GLY A 192 -3.70 -18.82 0.92
CA GLY A 192 -3.56 -20.20 1.38
C GLY A 192 -2.13 -20.66 1.66
N ALA A 193 -1.20 -19.74 1.92
CA ALA A 193 0.15 -20.10 2.39
C ALA A 193 0.07 -20.94 3.68
N SER A 194 0.84 -22.04 3.75
CA SER A 194 0.83 -22.96 4.88
C SER A 194 1.68 -22.47 6.04
N GLU A 195 2.76 -21.77 5.74
CA GLU A 195 3.66 -21.17 6.72
C GLU A 195 4.05 -19.76 6.23
N ILE A 196 4.02 -18.79 7.12
CA ILE A 196 4.39 -17.40 6.82
C ILE A 196 5.30 -16.89 7.94
N VAL A 197 6.56 -16.67 7.61
CA VAL A 197 7.53 -16.09 8.55
C VAL A 197 7.76 -14.63 8.18
N ALA A 198 7.57 -13.76 9.17
CA ALA A 198 7.83 -12.33 9.02
C ALA A 198 9.15 -11.95 9.71
N THR A 199 9.94 -11.08 9.08
CA THR A 199 11.18 -10.60 9.69
C THR A 199 11.21 -9.08 9.73
N ASP A 200 11.89 -8.55 10.75
CA ASP A 200 12.22 -7.12 10.83
C ASP A 200 13.53 -6.93 11.59
N VAL A 201 14.07 -5.72 11.54
CA VAL A 201 15.27 -5.31 12.30
C VAL A 201 14.92 -4.76 13.68
N VAL A 202 13.64 -4.54 13.96
CA VAL A 202 13.10 -4.06 15.25
C VAL A 202 11.95 -4.94 15.71
N ASP A 203 11.73 -5.02 17.04
CA ASP A 203 10.70 -5.90 17.62
C ASP A 203 9.27 -5.35 17.45
N GLY A 204 9.11 -4.01 17.43
CA GLY A 204 7.81 -3.34 17.48
C GLY A 204 6.74 -3.87 16.52
N PRO A 205 7.01 -4.07 15.22
CA PRO A 205 6.02 -4.54 14.25
C PRO A 205 5.75 -6.06 14.29
N LEU A 206 6.65 -6.87 14.84
CA LEU A 206 6.57 -8.34 14.80
C LEU A 206 5.33 -8.93 15.50
N PRO A 207 4.89 -8.43 16.67
CA PRO A 207 3.63 -8.87 17.28
C PRO A 207 2.41 -8.62 16.40
N THR A 208 2.40 -7.51 15.64
CA THR A 208 1.32 -7.20 14.70
C THR A 208 1.34 -8.18 13.53
N ALA A 209 2.52 -8.53 12.99
CA ALA A 209 2.63 -9.54 11.94
C ALA A 209 2.08 -10.91 12.39
N LEU A 210 2.39 -11.35 13.62
CA LEU A 210 1.83 -12.58 14.20
C LEU A 210 0.31 -12.50 14.34
N LYS A 211 -0.22 -11.38 14.88
CA LYS A 211 -1.66 -11.16 15.01
C LYS A 211 -2.38 -11.18 13.68
N MET A 212 -1.72 -10.72 12.62
CA MET A 212 -2.27 -10.65 11.26
C MET A 212 -2.08 -11.93 10.44
N GLY A 213 -1.53 -12.99 11.04
CA GLY A 213 -1.51 -14.33 10.46
C GLY A 213 -0.15 -14.87 10.07
N ALA A 214 0.96 -14.22 10.43
CA ALA A 214 2.27 -14.86 10.38
C ALA A 214 2.32 -16.04 11.37
N THR A 215 2.94 -17.14 10.95
CA THR A 215 3.12 -18.33 11.78
C THR A 215 4.41 -18.25 12.62
N GLY A 216 5.33 -17.36 12.23
CA GLY A 216 6.57 -17.07 12.94
C GLY A 216 7.00 -15.61 12.69
N ALA A 217 7.78 -15.08 13.63
CA ALA A 217 8.37 -13.76 13.52
C ALA A 217 9.80 -13.74 14.09
N ILE A 218 10.72 -13.09 13.39
CA ILE A 218 12.15 -13.07 13.76
C ILE A 218 12.67 -11.64 13.64
N ASN A 219 13.30 -11.16 14.73
CA ASN A 219 14.13 -9.97 14.69
C ASN A 219 15.54 -10.36 14.22
N VAL A 220 15.84 -10.06 12.96
CA VAL A 220 17.11 -10.49 12.33
C VAL A 220 18.32 -9.70 12.81
N MET A 221 18.15 -8.59 13.53
CA MET A 221 19.24 -7.89 14.21
C MET A 221 19.54 -8.47 15.59
N ALA A 222 18.50 -8.87 16.33
CA ALA A 222 18.65 -9.48 17.64
C ALA A 222 19.10 -10.95 17.54
N GLU A 223 18.62 -11.66 16.51
CA GLU A 223 18.87 -13.09 16.30
C GLU A 223 19.39 -13.35 14.86
N PRO A 224 20.58 -12.86 14.47
CA PRO A 224 21.03 -12.85 13.07
C PRO A 224 21.20 -14.24 12.45
N GLU A 225 21.53 -15.26 13.24
CA GLU A 225 21.72 -16.63 12.74
C GLU A 225 20.45 -17.46 12.74
N ARG A 226 19.39 -17.02 13.44
CA ARG A 226 18.17 -17.81 13.64
C ARG A 226 17.47 -18.16 12.33
N LEU A 227 17.28 -17.17 11.46
CA LEU A 227 16.61 -17.39 10.17
C LEU A 227 17.31 -18.46 9.35
N LYS A 228 18.65 -18.43 9.28
CA LYS A 228 19.45 -19.42 8.55
C LYS A 228 19.48 -20.78 9.26
N ALA A 229 19.57 -20.80 10.58
CA ALA A 229 19.57 -22.03 11.36
C ALA A 229 18.25 -22.81 11.22
N GLU A 230 17.11 -22.11 11.24
CA GLU A 230 15.80 -22.75 11.15
C GLU A 230 15.38 -23.10 9.71
N TYR A 231 15.77 -22.27 8.71
CA TYR A 231 15.21 -22.33 7.35
C TYR A 231 16.26 -22.53 6.25
N GLY A 232 17.55 -22.64 6.58
CA GLY A 232 18.64 -22.76 5.60
C GLY A 232 18.92 -24.21 5.17
N ALA A 233 18.29 -25.22 5.78
CA ALA A 233 18.50 -26.62 5.41
C ALA A 233 18.18 -26.88 3.91
N GLU A 234 18.87 -27.86 3.29
CA GLU A 234 18.64 -28.26 1.89
C GLU A 234 18.69 -27.10 0.86
N LYS A 235 19.54 -26.13 1.11
CA LYS A 235 19.70 -24.88 0.32
C LYS A 235 18.55 -23.89 0.45
N GLY A 236 17.74 -23.99 1.51
CA GLY A 236 16.61 -23.12 1.80
C GLY A 236 15.27 -23.82 1.69
N THR A 237 14.29 -23.33 2.44
CA THR A 237 12.98 -23.97 2.62
C THR A 237 11.81 -23.14 2.17
N PHE A 238 11.96 -21.81 1.99
CA PHE A 238 10.87 -20.97 1.51
C PHE A 238 10.66 -21.10 0.01
N ASP A 239 9.42 -21.28 -0.40
CA ASP A 239 8.99 -21.30 -1.81
C ASP A 239 8.95 -19.89 -2.39
N VAL A 240 8.49 -18.92 -1.58
CA VAL A 240 8.28 -17.52 -1.99
C VAL A 240 8.83 -16.60 -0.92
N MET A 241 9.50 -15.56 -1.36
CA MET A 241 9.91 -14.42 -0.54
C MET A 241 9.25 -13.15 -1.06
N PHE A 242 8.67 -12.37 -0.15
CA PHE A 242 8.25 -10.99 -0.41
C PHE A 242 9.21 -10.04 0.28
N GLU A 243 9.87 -9.20 -0.50
CA GLU A 243 10.74 -8.14 0.03
C GLU A 243 9.92 -6.84 0.14
N ALA A 244 9.57 -6.43 1.35
CA ALA A 244 8.72 -5.28 1.64
C ALA A 244 9.46 -4.15 2.38
N SER A 245 10.74 -4.33 2.69
CA SER A 245 11.54 -3.33 3.40
C SER A 245 12.19 -2.28 2.49
N GLY A 246 12.43 -2.62 1.21
CA GLY A 246 13.23 -1.82 0.29
C GLY A 246 14.72 -1.77 0.66
N ASN A 247 15.22 -2.79 1.38
CA ASN A 247 16.60 -2.84 1.85
C ASN A 247 17.38 -3.99 1.18
N GLN A 248 18.54 -3.65 0.59
CA GLN A 248 19.40 -4.64 -0.07
C GLN A 248 19.81 -5.79 0.85
N HIS A 249 20.15 -5.50 2.11
CA HIS A 249 20.58 -6.53 3.05
C HIS A 249 19.45 -7.49 3.42
N ALA A 250 18.21 -7.00 3.52
CA ALA A 250 17.05 -7.85 3.74
C ALA A 250 16.80 -8.77 2.53
N LEU A 251 16.96 -8.26 1.30
CA LEU A 251 16.83 -9.07 0.09
C LEU A 251 17.92 -10.14 0.00
N THR A 252 19.19 -9.75 0.05
CA THR A 252 20.32 -10.68 -0.19
C THR A 252 20.58 -11.61 0.99
N GLY A 253 20.34 -11.15 2.22
CA GLY A 253 20.50 -11.95 3.43
C GLY A 253 19.51 -13.11 3.52
N ALA A 254 18.40 -13.06 2.80
CA ALA A 254 17.42 -14.13 2.75
C ALA A 254 17.70 -15.18 1.65
N PHE A 255 18.67 -14.98 0.79
CA PHE A 255 18.95 -15.93 -0.31
C PHE A 255 19.30 -17.34 0.15
N ASP A 256 19.92 -17.49 1.32
CA ASP A 256 20.26 -18.81 1.86
C ASP A 256 19.03 -19.63 2.27
N VAL A 257 17.93 -18.96 2.62
CA VAL A 257 16.72 -19.61 3.13
C VAL A 257 15.61 -19.80 2.08
N VAL A 258 15.72 -19.14 0.93
CA VAL A 258 14.85 -19.37 -0.23
C VAL A 258 15.41 -20.56 -1.02
N ARG A 259 14.54 -21.58 -1.29
CA ARG A 259 14.95 -22.79 -2.01
C ARG A 259 15.34 -22.51 -3.47
N PRO A 260 16.11 -23.41 -4.11
CA PRO A 260 16.30 -23.34 -5.56
C PRO A 260 14.96 -23.33 -6.32
N GLY A 261 14.88 -22.52 -7.39
CA GLY A 261 13.64 -22.28 -8.13
C GLY A 261 12.58 -21.49 -7.33
N GLY A 262 12.97 -20.85 -6.22
CA GLY A 262 12.08 -20.02 -5.42
C GLY A 262 11.77 -18.70 -6.09
N VAL A 263 10.59 -18.15 -5.80
CA VAL A 263 10.12 -16.87 -6.32
C VAL A 263 10.42 -15.77 -5.32
N ILE A 264 11.01 -14.67 -5.79
CA ILE A 264 11.27 -13.47 -4.98
C ILE A 264 10.47 -12.32 -5.58
N VAL A 265 9.58 -11.72 -4.79
CA VAL A 265 8.78 -10.57 -5.21
C VAL A 265 9.26 -9.32 -4.48
N GLN A 266 9.83 -8.39 -5.24
CA GLN A 266 10.26 -7.09 -4.73
C GLN A 266 9.08 -6.14 -4.69
N ILE A 267 8.67 -5.71 -3.50
CA ILE A 267 7.60 -4.73 -3.25
C ILE A 267 8.21 -3.42 -2.73
N GLY A 268 9.16 -3.54 -1.79
CA GLY A 268 9.81 -2.38 -1.18
C GLY A 268 10.55 -1.53 -2.21
N VAL A 269 10.26 -0.22 -2.21
CA VAL A 269 10.92 0.73 -3.10
C VAL A 269 12.21 1.19 -2.43
N GLY A 270 13.32 0.60 -2.86
CA GLY A 270 14.67 0.98 -2.43
C GLY A 270 15.42 1.80 -3.49
N GLY A 271 16.70 2.04 -3.23
CA GLY A 271 17.62 2.61 -4.20
C GLY A 271 18.17 1.57 -5.19
N ASN A 272 19.38 1.81 -5.68
CA ASN A 272 20.09 0.82 -6.50
C ASN A 272 20.66 -0.29 -5.62
N PHE A 273 20.41 -1.56 -6.01
CA PHE A 273 20.90 -2.74 -5.32
C PHE A 273 22.01 -3.41 -6.12
N THR A 274 23.02 -3.88 -5.41
CA THR A 274 24.04 -4.79 -5.94
C THR A 274 23.65 -6.22 -5.57
N LEU A 275 23.45 -7.09 -6.57
CA LEU A 275 23.01 -8.46 -6.35
C LEU A 275 24.13 -9.46 -6.68
N PRO A 276 24.30 -10.54 -5.87
CA PRO A 276 25.23 -11.64 -6.17
C PRO A 276 24.65 -12.52 -7.28
N MET A 277 24.89 -12.14 -8.55
CA MET A 277 24.32 -12.81 -9.72
C MET A 277 24.67 -14.31 -9.79
N ASN A 278 25.84 -14.71 -9.30
CA ASN A 278 26.24 -16.11 -9.20
C ASN A 278 25.25 -16.93 -8.32
N VAL A 279 24.71 -16.32 -7.26
CA VAL A 279 23.72 -16.99 -6.39
C VAL A 279 22.36 -17.07 -7.10
N LEU A 280 21.93 -15.99 -7.78
CA LEU A 280 20.68 -16.00 -8.55
C LEU A 280 20.71 -17.11 -9.61
N VAL A 281 21.82 -17.25 -10.33
CA VAL A 281 22.00 -18.27 -11.36
C VAL A 281 22.05 -19.67 -10.74
N ALA A 282 22.84 -19.87 -9.68
CA ALA A 282 23.03 -21.18 -9.06
C ALA A 282 21.75 -21.73 -8.38
N LYS A 283 20.87 -20.84 -7.93
CA LYS A 283 19.56 -21.18 -7.34
C LYS A 283 18.39 -21.03 -8.32
N GLU A 284 18.62 -20.58 -9.53
CA GLU A 284 17.56 -20.32 -10.55
C GLU A 284 16.40 -19.49 -9.97
N PHE A 285 16.72 -18.42 -9.24
CA PHE A 285 15.69 -17.56 -8.64
C PHE A 285 14.87 -16.83 -9.68
N ASP A 286 13.55 -16.83 -9.50
CA ASP A 286 12.62 -16.02 -10.27
C ASP A 286 12.37 -14.68 -9.53
N LEU A 287 13.14 -13.65 -9.89
CA LEU A 287 13.04 -12.31 -9.29
C LEU A 287 12.01 -11.47 -10.05
N ARG A 288 10.94 -11.07 -9.37
CA ARG A 288 9.81 -10.31 -9.92
C ARG A 288 9.63 -8.99 -9.20
N GLY A 289 9.41 -7.90 -9.95
CA GLY A 289 8.91 -6.64 -9.38
C GLY A 289 7.38 -6.68 -9.21
N SER A 290 6.89 -5.96 -8.20
CA SER A 290 5.47 -5.66 -8.01
C SER A 290 5.26 -4.15 -7.97
N PHE A 291 4.32 -3.64 -8.75
CA PHE A 291 4.07 -2.22 -8.88
C PHE A 291 2.57 -1.92 -8.85
N ARG A 292 2.12 -1.16 -7.84
CA ARG A 292 0.72 -0.75 -7.71
C ARG A 292 -0.23 -1.96 -7.75
N PHE A 293 -1.39 -1.79 -8.39
CA PHE A 293 -2.45 -2.79 -8.52
C PHE A 293 -3.37 -2.41 -9.70
N HIS A 294 -4.31 -3.31 -10.02
CA HIS A 294 -5.43 -3.02 -10.92
C HIS A 294 -6.73 -3.60 -10.35
N GLU A 295 -7.12 -4.82 -10.73
CA GLU A 295 -8.34 -5.48 -10.24
C GLU A 295 -8.28 -5.86 -8.75
N GLU A 296 -7.09 -5.90 -8.18
CA GLU A 296 -6.87 -6.23 -6.78
C GLU A 296 -7.49 -5.19 -5.82
N PHE A 297 -7.85 -4.00 -6.32
CA PHE A 297 -8.60 -3.03 -5.52
C PHE A 297 -10.00 -3.52 -5.21
N ASP A 298 -10.69 -4.08 -6.20
CA ASP A 298 -12.01 -4.66 -5.99
C ASP A 298 -11.95 -5.87 -5.05
N TRP A 299 -10.88 -6.67 -5.14
CA TRP A 299 -10.66 -7.79 -4.22
C TRP A 299 -10.44 -7.31 -2.78
N ALA A 300 -9.62 -6.28 -2.58
CA ALA A 300 -9.38 -5.69 -1.25
C ALA A 300 -10.68 -5.15 -0.64
N VAL A 301 -11.47 -4.43 -1.43
CA VAL A 301 -12.79 -3.93 -1.00
C VAL A 301 -13.72 -5.08 -0.63
N ALA A 302 -13.77 -6.15 -1.43
CA ALA A 302 -14.60 -7.33 -1.14
C ALA A 302 -14.13 -8.05 0.15
N MET A 303 -12.83 -8.19 0.37
CA MET A 303 -12.28 -8.83 1.59
C MET A 303 -12.60 -8.01 2.84
N ILE A 304 -12.44 -6.69 2.78
CA ILE A 304 -12.80 -5.78 3.89
C ILE A 304 -14.32 -5.80 4.10
N GLY A 305 -15.09 -5.69 3.03
CA GLY A 305 -16.55 -5.63 3.07
C GLY A 305 -17.22 -6.89 3.60
N SER A 306 -16.65 -8.07 3.32
CA SER A 306 -17.15 -9.36 3.83
C SER A 306 -16.70 -9.65 5.26
N GLY A 307 -15.77 -8.86 5.84
CA GLY A 307 -15.17 -9.14 7.12
C GLY A 307 -14.20 -10.35 7.12
N SER A 308 -13.77 -10.83 5.94
CA SER A 308 -12.79 -11.92 5.84
C SER A 308 -11.40 -11.49 6.34
N VAL A 309 -11.15 -10.19 6.42
CA VAL A 309 -9.97 -9.59 7.04
C VAL A 309 -10.38 -8.47 7.98
N ASP A 310 -9.77 -8.44 9.16
CA ASP A 310 -9.84 -7.32 10.10
C ASP A 310 -8.49 -6.61 10.13
N LEU A 311 -8.44 -5.40 9.60
CA LEU A 311 -7.22 -4.59 9.50
C LEU A 311 -7.07 -3.57 10.64
N SER A 312 -8.00 -3.56 11.60
CA SER A 312 -7.95 -2.66 12.76
C SER A 312 -6.65 -2.76 13.58
N PRO A 313 -6.00 -3.95 13.70
CA PRO A 313 -4.75 -4.04 14.44
C PRO A 313 -3.56 -3.27 13.83
N LEU A 314 -3.65 -2.89 12.57
CA LEU A 314 -2.62 -2.08 11.91
C LEU A 314 -2.78 -0.59 12.22
N LEU A 315 -3.99 -0.14 12.54
CA LEU A 315 -4.25 1.29 12.78
C LEU A 315 -3.74 1.69 14.17
N THR A 316 -2.66 2.44 14.20
CA THR A 316 -2.09 2.96 15.46
C THR A 316 -2.84 4.20 15.93
N ALA A 317 -3.14 5.11 15.01
CA ALA A 317 -3.81 6.37 15.34
C ALA A 317 -4.63 6.90 14.16
N SER A 318 -5.75 7.55 14.51
CA SER A 318 -6.54 8.38 13.61
C SER A 318 -6.52 9.80 14.17
N ILE A 319 -5.93 10.74 13.45
CA ILE A 319 -5.63 12.10 13.93
C ILE A 319 -6.42 13.10 13.06
N PRO A 320 -7.14 14.07 13.69
CA PRO A 320 -7.85 15.10 12.92
C PRO A 320 -6.94 15.82 11.93
N VAL A 321 -7.48 16.16 10.75
CA VAL A 321 -6.71 16.78 9.65
C VAL A 321 -6.04 18.09 10.06
N GLU A 322 -6.62 18.83 11.02
CA GLU A 322 -6.04 20.06 11.57
C GLU A 322 -4.68 19.82 12.26
N ARG A 323 -4.42 18.58 12.65
CA ARG A 323 -3.16 18.15 13.26
C ARG A 323 -2.33 17.30 12.27
N ALA A 324 -2.43 17.56 10.97
CA ALA A 324 -1.78 16.76 9.93
C ALA A 324 -0.25 16.67 10.12
N VAL A 325 0.41 17.76 10.53
CA VAL A 325 1.86 17.74 10.80
C VAL A 325 2.21 16.71 11.87
N GLU A 326 1.46 16.68 12.97
CA GLU A 326 1.65 15.68 14.04
C GLU A 326 1.41 14.25 13.54
N ALA A 327 0.41 14.06 12.70
CA ALA A 327 0.11 12.76 12.10
C ALA A 327 1.27 12.28 11.20
N PHE A 328 1.86 13.17 10.41
CA PHE A 328 3.02 12.86 9.55
C PHE A 328 4.27 12.55 10.37
N GLU A 329 4.55 13.32 11.44
CA GLU A 329 5.68 13.06 12.33
C GLU A 329 5.51 11.70 13.06
N LEU A 330 4.29 11.39 13.52
CA LEU A 330 4.01 10.07 14.12
C LEU A 330 4.15 8.94 13.09
N ALA A 331 3.63 9.11 11.88
CA ALA A 331 3.73 8.12 10.80
C ALA A 331 5.19 7.86 10.37
N GLY A 332 6.05 8.86 10.49
CA GLY A 332 7.50 8.76 10.22
C GLY A 332 8.27 7.96 11.28
N ASP A 333 7.74 7.86 12.48
CA ASP A 333 8.37 7.13 13.60
C ASP A 333 7.93 5.66 13.62
N LYS A 334 8.70 4.82 12.92
CA LYS A 334 8.43 3.36 12.81
C LYS A 334 8.52 2.62 14.14
N SER A 335 9.09 3.22 15.18
CA SER A 335 9.14 2.63 16.52
C SER A 335 7.82 2.80 17.28
N ARG A 336 7.00 3.79 16.89
CA ARG A 336 5.77 4.18 17.58
C ARG A 336 4.50 3.90 16.80
N ALA A 337 4.57 3.85 15.48
CA ALA A 337 3.38 3.70 14.67
C ALA A 337 3.55 2.67 13.54
N MET A 338 2.51 1.84 13.35
CA MET A 338 2.37 0.96 12.20
C MET A 338 1.66 1.72 11.07
N LYS A 339 0.43 2.19 11.29
CA LYS A 339 -0.34 3.00 10.34
C LYS A 339 -1.02 4.16 11.06
N VAL A 340 -0.85 5.35 10.49
CA VAL A 340 -1.54 6.56 10.95
C VAL A 340 -2.47 7.03 9.84
N GLN A 341 -3.66 7.49 10.22
CA GLN A 341 -4.64 8.06 9.32
C GLN A 341 -5.01 9.48 9.73
N LEU A 342 -5.30 10.32 8.75
CA LEU A 342 -6.00 11.59 8.95
C LEU A 342 -7.51 11.31 9.00
N ALA A 343 -8.17 11.90 10.00
CA ALA A 343 -9.62 11.91 10.12
C ALA A 343 -10.17 13.24 9.61
N PHE A 344 -11.21 13.16 8.81
CA PHE A 344 -11.98 14.28 8.29
C PHE A 344 -13.36 14.24 8.94
N ALA A 345 -13.79 15.38 9.51
CA ALA A 345 -15.06 15.49 10.25
C ALA A 345 -16.23 15.75 9.30
#